data_11ac019457a5c92cc77ca41ae4a2b6ed
#
_entry.id   11ac019457a5c92cc77ca41ae4a2b6ed
#
_cell.length_a   1.000
_cell.length_b   1.000
_cell.length_c   1.000
_cell.angle_alpha   90.00
_cell.angle_beta   90.00
_cell.angle_gamma   90.00
#
_symmetry.space_group_name_H-M   'P 1'
#
loop_
_entity.id
_entity.type
_entity.pdbx_description
1 polymer ?
#
loop_
_entity_poly.entity_id
_entity_poly.type
_entity_poly.pdbx_seq_one_letter_code
_entity_poly.pdbx_strand_id
1 'polypeptide(L)'
;IYHKDDVAVITDSKIKDTLIEKSEDVYKNADETRQQILHLKVLSGKHKGETYTTKNVYYPSQLTTQKYRAGQRIFVNIKKGDPAIVNPKRDWVLVLVVTITLALMVAAVGKHSLSLVVSMVISWLIFYLIIIWDVHLNGAHIILLFGLADIVFSFFSLLIVQGLNKKMLATWLATLLGVFVSFALCYVIMKLTGESEMKYETGDYATQDPRGLFLAQTLIGILGAVMDEATDIISSLYELIQTKKNITMRQLIHSGRTMGQEIMGPLINVLVLIFIAGALPETS
;
A
#
# COMPACT_ATOMS: atom_id res chain seq x y z
N ILE A 1 14.51 -6.79 2.67
CA ILE A 1 14.13 -8.11 2.14
C ILE A 1 15.21 -8.52 1.16
N TYR A 2 16.17 -9.33 1.62
CA TYR A 2 17.16 -9.92 0.73
C TYR A 2 16.45 -11.02 -0.06
N HIS A 3 16.20 -10.80 -1.35
CA HIS A 3 15.82 -11.86 -2.25
C HIS A 3 16.94 -12.89 -2.29
N LYS A 4 16.65 -14.11 -1.84
CA LYS A 4 17.56 -15.26 -1.98
C LYS A 4 17.68 -15.72 -3.43
N ASP A 5 16.94 -15.10 -4.34
CA ASP A 5 16.81 -15.50 -5.73
C ASP A 5 17.90 -14.85 -6.59
N ASP A 6 18.38 -15.60 -7.55
CA ASP A 6 19.39 -15.15 -8.49
C ASP A 6 18.75 -14.18 -9.52
N VAL A 7 19.53 -13.24 -10.03
CA VAL A 7 19.07 -12.35 -11.11
C VAL A 7 19.57 -12.88 -12.44
N ALA A 8 18.68 -13.11 -13.38
CA ALA A 8 19.01 -13.53 -14.73
C ALA A 8 18.52 -12.53 -15.78
N VAL A 9 19.12 -12.55 -16.93
CA VAL A 9 18.69 -11.83 -18.13
C VAL A 9 18.29 -12.82 -19.22
N ILE A 10 17.23 -12.50 -19.93
CA ILE A 10 16.77 -13.27 -21.09
C ILE A 10 17.66 -12.91 -22.27
N THR A 11 18.42 -13.89 -22.76
CA THR A 11 19.44 -13.69 -23.80
C THR A 11 18.92 -13.87 -25.22
N ASP A 12 17.71 -14.39 -25.37
CA ASP A 12 17.11 -14.59 -26.68
C ASP A 12 16.99 -13.29 -27.47
N SER A 13 17.42 -13.27 -28.72
CA SER A 13 17.11 -12.20 -29.65
C SER A 13 15.67 -12.30 -30.18
N LYS A 14 15.16 -13.52 -30.32
CA LYS A 14 13.79 -13.83 -30.72
C LYS A 14 13.28 -15.00 -29.88
N ILE A 15 12.35 -14.73 -28.99
CA ILE A 15 11.75 -15.72 -28.10
C ILE A 15 10.80 -16.61 -28.91
N LYS A 16 10.94 -17.94 -28.78
CA LYS A 16 9.99 -18.89 -29.37
C LYS A 16 8.71 -18.86 -28.55
N ASP A 17 7.63 -18.41 -29.17
CA ASP A 17 6.30 -18.24 -28.58
C ASP A 17 5.33 -19.14 -29.33
N THR A 18 4.77 -20.12 -28.65
CA THR A 18 3.92 -21.17 -29.25
C THR A 18 2.56 -21.16 -28.59
N LEU A 19 1.50 -21.17 -29.39
CA LEU A 19 0.14 -21.37 -28.92
C LEU A 19 -0.01 -22.83 -28.48
N ILE A 20 -0.48 -23.07 -27.26
CA ILE A 20 -0.80 -24.40 -26.72
C ILE A 20 -2.29 -24.67 -26.91
N GLU A 21 -3.13 -23.77 -26.45
CA GLU A 21 -4.57 -23.97 -26.40
C GLU A 21 -5.29 -22.64 -26.58
N LYS A 22 -6.48 -22.69 -27.16
CA LYS A 22 -7.43 -21.58 -27.17
C LYS A 22 -8.53 -21.92 -26.18
N SER A 23 -8.83 -21.01 -25.29
CA SER A 23 -9.90 -21.13 -24.32
C SER A 23 -10.89 -19.98 -24.51
N GLU A 24 -12.12 -20.21 -24.13
CA GLU A 24 -13.18 -19.22 -24.11
C GLU A 24 -13.83 -19.30 -22.74
N ASP A 25 -13.99 -18.17 -22.07
CA ASP A 25 -14.66 -18.14 -20.78
C ASP A 25 -16.19 -18.21 -20.90
N VAL A 26 -16.88 -18.25 -19.78
CA VAL A 26 -18.35 -18.32 -19.72
C VAL A 26 -19.04 -17.13 -20.41
N TYR A 27 -18.33 -16.00 -20.50
CA TYR A 27 -18.79 -14.76 -21.13
C TYR A 27 -18.36 -14.62 -22.60
N LYS A 28 -17.80 -15.70 -23.20
CA LYS A 28 -17.27 -15.73 -24.57
C LYS A 28 -16.06 -14.82 -24.80
N ASN A 29 -15.32 -14.48 -23.75
CA ASN A 29 -14.02 -13.84 -23.91
C ASN A 29 -12.99 -14.91 -24.32
N ALA A 30 -12.42 -14.71 -25.50
CA ALA A 30 -11.37 -15.60 -25.99
C ALA A 30 -10.05 -15.33 -25.25
N ASP A 31 -9.46 -16.37 -24.68
CA ASP A 31 -8.10 -16.34 -24.14
C ASP A 31 -7.26 -17.45 -24.79
N GLU A 32 -5.96 -17.31 -24.69
CA GLU A 32 -5.02 -18.25 -25.28
C GLU A 32 -3.99 -18.67 -24.24
N THR A 33 -3.73 -19.96 -24.13
CA THR A 33 -2.57 -20.47 -23.38
C THR A 33 -1.38 -20.50 -24.32
N ARG A 34 -0.35 -19.71 -24.01
CA ARG A 34 0.87 -19.63 -24.82
C ARG A 34 2.09 -20.02 -24.03
N GLN A 35 3.08 -20.60 -24.71
CA GLN A 35 4.34 -21.01 -24.08
C GLN A 35 5.50 -20.31 -24.75
N GLN A 36 6.36 -19.72 -23.91
CA GLN A 36 7.65 -19.18 -24.32
C GLN A 36 8.78 -20.12 -23.86
N ILE A 37 9.76 -20.33 -24.70
CA ILE A 37 11.04 -20.95 -24.31
C ILE A 37 12.03 -19.81 -24.13
N LEU A 38 12.61 -19.70 -22.93
CA LEU A 38 13.45 -18.61 -22.49
C LEU A 38 14.85 -19.13 -22.17
N HIS A 39 15.87 -18.58 -22.81
CA HIS A 39 17.27 -18.81 -22.46
C HIS A 39 17.74 -17.73 -21.51
N LEU A 40 18.19 -18.14 -20.34
CA LEU A 40 18.54 -17.26 -19.24
C LEU A 40 20.04 -17.29 -19.02
N LYS A 41 20.63 -16.12 -18.79
CA LYS A 41 21.99 -15.98 -18.27
C LYS A 41 21.95 -15.36 -16.90
N VAL A 42 22.47 -16.05 -15.90
CA VAL A 42 22.48 -15.56 -14.51
C VAL A 42 23.54 -14.48 -14.37
N LEU A 43 23.11 -13.29 -13.90
CA LEU A 43 23.97 -12.12 -13.72
C LEU A 43 24.52 -11.98 -12.32
N SER A 44 23.76 -12.42 -11.30
CA SER A 44 24.15 -12.32 -9.90
C SER A 44 23.55 -13.45 -9.08
N GLY A 45 24.10 -13.70 -7.90
CA GLY A 45 23.70 -14.74 -6.99
C GLY A 45 24.65 -15.95 -7.02
N LYS A 46 24.16 -17.09 -6.54
CA LYS A 46 24.99 -18.30 -6.36
C LYS A 46 25.43 -18.94 -7.70
N HIS A 47 24.61 -18.79 -8.74
CA HIS A 47 24.81 -19.43 -10.05
C HIS A 47 25.28 -18.43 -11.12
N LYS A 48 25.96 -17.36 -10.70
CA LYS A 48 26.43 -16.30 -11.59
C LYS A 48 27.29 -16.83 -12.75
N GLY A 49 26.91 -16.46 -13.97
CA GLY A 49 27.61 -16.83 -15.20
C GLY A 49 27.02 -18.05 -15.89
N GLU A 50 26.22 -18.85 -15.22
CA GLU A 50 25.57 -20.04 -15.78
C GLU A 50 24.43 -19.66 -16.71
N THR A 51 24.13 -20.54 -17.64
CA THR A 51 23.02 -20.39 -18.60
C THR A 51 22.01 -21.52 -18.39
N TYR A 52 20.75 -21.16 -18.44
CA TYR A 52 19.64 -22.10 -18.25
C TYR A 52 18.58 -21.89 -19.32
N THR A 53 17.78 -22.91 -19.54
CA THR A 53 16.58 -22.83 -20.38
C THR A 53 15.36 -23.14 -19.54
N THR A 54 14.34 -22.30 -19.60
CA THR A 54 13.08 -22.53 -18.89
C THR A 54 11.88 -22.28 -19.79
N LYS A 55 10.75 -22.82 -19.40
CA LYS A 55 9.47 -22.62 -20.07
C LYS A 55 8.63 -21.65 -19.26
N ASN A 56 8.07 -20.65 -19.92
CA ASN A 56 7.09 -19.74 -19.34
C ASN A 56 5.75 -19.97 -20.02
N VAL A 57 4.75 -20.39 -19.26
CA VAL A 57 3.37 -20.46 -19.74
C VAL A 57 2.66 -19.20 -19.31
N TYR A 58 2.00 -18.52 -20.23
CA TYR A 58 1.31 -17.28 -19.95
C TYR A 58 -0.02 -17.19 -20.70
N TYR A 59 -0.91 -16.39 -20.15
CA TYR A 59 -2.18 -16.01 -20.76
C TYR A 59 -2.10 -14.56 -21.22
N PRO A 60 -2.51 -14.20 -22.44
CA PRO A 60 -2.57 -12.83 -22.94
C PRO A 60 -3.38 -11.89 -22.06
N SER A 61 -4.41 -12.37 -21.38
CA SER A 61 -5.18 -11.66 -20.35
C SER A 61 -4.33 -11.20 -19.15
N GLN A 62 -3.15 -11.82 -18.92
CA GLN A 62 -2.19 -11.51 -17.85
C GLN A 62 -2.78 -11.56 -16.43
N LEU A 63 -3.82 -12.33 -16.20
CA LEU A 63 -4.46 -12.47 -14.88
C LEU A 63 -3.48 -12.97 -13.80
N THR A 64 -2.68 -13.99 -14.09
CA THR A 64 -1.74 -14.60 -13.12
C THR A 64 -0.34 -14.76 -13.66
N THR A 65 -0.15 -14.60 -14.96
CA THR A 65 1.10 -14.87 -15.68
C THR A 65 1.44 -13.70 -16.58
N GLN A 66 2.68 -13.62 -17.04
CA GLN A 66 3.09 -12.52 -17.90
C GLN A 66 3.99 -12.98 -19.04
N LYS A 67 3.90 -12.26 -20.15
CA LYS A 67 4.79 -12.43 -21.30
C LYS A 67 6.12 -11.75 -21.04
N TYR A 68 7.22 -12.48 -21.24
CA TYR A 68 8.57 -11.92 -21.13
C TYR A 68 9.12 -11.49 -22.50
N ARG A 69 10.08 -10.55 -22.46
CA ARG A 69 10.72 -9.99 -23.66
C ARG A 69 12.24 -10.19 -23.62
N ALA A 70 12.86 -10.21 -24.77
CA ALA A 70 14.31 -10.24 -24.93
C ALA A 70 14.99 -9.11 -24.14
N GLY A 71 16.10 -9.40 -23.48
CA GLY A 71 16.85 -8.45 -22.66
C GLY A 71 16.24 -8.12 -21.30
N GLN A 72 15.06 -8.65 -20.99
CA GLN A 72 14.40 -8.40 -19.71
C GLN A 72 15.16 -9.10 -18.58
N ARG A 73 15.30 -8.40 -17.43
CA ARG A 73 15.88 -8.97 -16.22
C ARG A 73 14.77 -9.54 -15.34
N ILE A 74 15.02 -10.71 -14.77
CA ILE A 74 14.07 -11.47 -13.95
C ILE A 74 14.77 -12.04 -12.72
N PHE A 75 13.98 -12.27 -11.66
CA PHE A 75 14.43 -13.07 -10.53
C PHE A 75 14.12 -14.52 -10.80
N VAL A 76 15.11 -15.39 -10.54
CA VAL A 76 15.00 -16.83 -10.75
C VAL A 76 15.41 -17.58 -9.50
N ASN A 77 14.67 -18.62 -9.17
CA ASN A 77 15.01 -19.54 -8.09
C ASN A 77 15.46 -20.85 -8.71
N ILE A 78 16.74 -21.18 -8.53
CA ILE A 78 17.34 -22.37 -9.14
C ILE A 78 17.42 -23.48 -8.08
N LYS A 79 16.57 -24.48 -8.22
CA LYS A 79 16.57 -25.66 -7.36
C LYS A 79 16.99 -26.88 -8.16
N LYS A 80 18.07 -27.55 -7.74
CA LYS A 80 18.58 -28.77 -8.41
C LYS A 80 18.82 -28.62 -9.91
N GLY A 81 19.21 -27.41 -10.37
CA GLY A 81 19.46 -27.13 -11.77
C GLY A 81 18.23 -26.76 -12.61
N ASP A 82 17.04 -26.72 -12.00
CA ASP A 82 15.80 -26.31 -12.66
C ASP A 82 15.47 -24.85 -12.26
N PRO A 83 15.48 -23.88 -13.23
CA PRO A 83 15.21 -22.49 -12.97
C PRO A 83 13.70 -22.20 -13.00
N ALA A 84 13.15 -21.81 -11.87
CA ALA A 84 11.80 -21.27 -11.75
C ALA A 84 11.83 -19.74 -11.80
N ILE A 85 11.04 -19.14 -12.68
CA ILE A 85 10.89 -17.68 -12.74
C ILE A 85 10.03 -17.24 -11.56
N VAL A 86 10.53 -16.26 -10.78
CA VAL A 86 9.81 -15.74 -9.63
C VAL A 86 9.06 -14.47 -10.03
N ASN A 87 9.80 -13.43 -10.45
CA ASN A 87 9.22 -12.13 -10.81
C ASN A 87 10.13 -11.37 -11.80
N PRO A 88 9.57 -10.45 -12.59
CA PRO A 88 10.39 -9.54 -13.38
C PRO A 88 11.10 -8.53 -12.48
N LYS A 89 12.36 -8.24 -12.78
CA LYS A 89 13.13 -7.21 -12.09
C LYS A 89 12.80 -5.83 -12.65
N ARG A 90 11.97 -5.08 -11.94
CA ARG A 90 11.47 -3.74 -12.36
C ARG A 90 11.97 -2.61 -11.47
N ASP A 91 13.05 -2.81 -10.71
CA ASP A 91 13.59 -1.83 -9.75
C ASP A 91 13.80 -0.45 -10.37
N TRP A 92 14.28 -0.39 -11.61
CA TRP A 92 14.52 0.88 -12.30
C TRP A 92 13.23 1.69 -12.53
N VAL A 93 12.09 1.00 -12.77
CA VAL A 93 10.78 1.65 -12.93
C VAL A 93 10.34 2.25 -11.60
N LEU A 94 10.50 1.49 -10.50
CA LEU A 94 10.19 1.98 -9.16
C LEU A 94 11.05 3.20 -8.80
N VAL A 95 12.36 3.13 -9.04
CA VAL A 95 13.28 4.25 -8.80
C VAL A 95 12.89 5.46 -9.65
N LEU A 96 12.54 5.27 -10.91
CA LEU A 96 12.11 6.35 -11.79
C LEU A 96 10.82 7.01 -11.30
N VAL A 97 9.80 6.21 -10.96
CA VAL A 97 8.52 6.72 -10.44
C VAL A 97 8.74 7.49 -9.14
N VAL A 98 9.48 6.93 -8.19
CA VAL A 98 9.80 7.61 -6.92
C VAL A 98 10.57 8.91 -7.17
N THR A 99 11.55 8.90 -8.07
CA THR A 99 12.34 10.10 -8.40
C THR A 99 11.46 11.19 -9.02
N ILE A 100 10.58 10.85 -9.97
CA ILE A 100 9.65 11.79 -10.58
C ILE A 100 8.69 12.36 -9.51
N THR A 101 8.12 11.50 -8.66
CA THR A 101 7.21 11.92 -7.60
C THR A 101 7.89 12.90 -6.63
N LEU A 102 9.11 12.58 -6.19
CA LEU A 102 9.89 13.47 -5.33
C LEU A 102 10.24 14.80 -6.02
N ALA A 103 10.61 14.75 -7.30
CA ALA A 103 10.92 15.96 -8.07
C ALA A 103 9.68 16.88 -8.22
N LEU A 104 8.51 16.30 -8.51
CA LEU A 104 7.25 17.04 -8.58
C LEU A 104 6.88 17.64 -7.21
N MET A 105 7.06 16.88 -6.14
CA MET A 105 6.79 17.36 -4.78
C MET A 105 7.69 18.53 -4.41
N VAL A 106 9.01 18.46 -4.73
CA VAL A 106 9.94 19.57 -4.49
C VAL A 106 9.57 20.79 -5.34
N ALA A 107 9.17 20.60 -6.59
CA ALA A 107 8.75 21.68 -7.46
C ALA A 107 7.46 22.39 -6.98
N ALA A 108 6.50 21.61 -6.45
CA ALA A 108 5.22 22.15 -5.99
C ALA A 108 5.31 22.82 -4.61
N VAL A 109 6.04 22.24 -3.66
CA VAL A 109 6.04 22.66 -2.24
C VAL A 109 7.28 23.49 -1.86
N GLY A 110 8.32 23.47 -2.68
CA GLY A 110 9.54 24.21 -2.44
C GLY A 110 10.33 23.70 -1.22
N LYS A 111 10.83 24.63 -0.38
CA LYS A 111 11.70 24.26 0.76
C LYS A 111 11.03 23.37 1.82
N HIS A 112 9.71 23.42 1.95
CA HIS A 112 8.97 22.55 2.89
C HIS A 112 8.91 21.09 2.44
N SER A 113 9.23 20.79 1.17
CA SER A 113 9.27 19.42 0.66
C SER A 113 10.27 18.54 1.42
N LEU A 114 11.37 19.11 1.92
CA LEU A 114 12.36 18.35 2.68
C LEU A 114 11.78 17.76 3.96
N SER A 115 10.99 18.52 4.72
CA SER A 115 10.34 17.99 5.93
C SER A 115 9.32 16.89 5.60
N LEU A 116 8.61 17.00 4.47
CA LEU A 116 7.68 15.97 4.01
C LEU A 116 8.44 14.67 3.63
N VAL A 117 9.55 14.79 2.90
CA VAL A 117 10.39 13.62 2.55
C VAL A 117 10.95 12.96 3.80
N VAL A 118 11.47 13.75 4.74
CA VAL A 118 12.00 13.24 6.00
C VAL A 118 10.91 12.54 6.80
N SER A 119 9.71 13.13 6.90
CA SER A 119 8.55 12.50 7.55
C SER A 119 8.21 11.16 6.90
N MET A 120 8.16 11.11 5.56
CA MET A 120 7.86 9.88 4.83
C MET A 120 8.90 8.78 5.08
N VAL A 121 10.18 9.13 5.07
CA VAL A 121 11.27 8.16 5.35
C VAL A 121 11.20 7.65 6.78
N ILE A 122 11.00 8.53 7.76
CA ILE A 122 10.88 8.14 9.18
C ILE A 122 9.64 7.26 9.38
N SER A 123 8.53 7.60 8.77
CA SER A 123 7.30 6.82 8.79
C SER A 123 7.51 5.41 8.24
N TRP A 124 8.21 5.32 7.11
CA TRP A 124 8.56 4.02 6.51
C TRP A 124 9.50 3.20 7.40
N LEU A 125 10.48 3.83 8.05
CA LEU A 125 11.37 3.16 9.00
C LEU A 125 10.63 2.64 10.24
N ILE A 126 9.72 3.44 10.81
CA ILE A 126 8.88 3.04 11.94
C ILE A 126 8.04 1.81 11.54
N PHE A 127 7.37 1.87 10.39
CA PHE A 127 6.56 0.78 9.88
C PHE A 127 7.39 -0.50 9.68
N TYR A 128 8.59 -0.38 9.09
CA TYR A 128 9.50 -1.49 8.90
C TYR A 128 9.94 -2.14 10.22
N LEU A 129 10.26 -1.33 11.24
CA LEU A 129 10.61 -1.83 12.57
C LEU A 129 9.45 -2.56 13.25
N ILE A 130 8.23 -2.07 13.07
CA ILE A 130 7.01 -2.69 13.61
C ILE A 130 6.79 -4.06 12.97
N ILE A 131 6.94 -4.18 11.64
CA ILE A 131 6.84 -5.48 10.95
C ILE A 131 7.88 -6.46 11.48
N ILE A 132 9.13 -6.03 11.67
CA ILE A 132 10.16 -6.91 12.23
C ILE A 132 9.76 -7.39 13.63
N TRP A 133 9.21 -6.51 14.43
CA TRP A 133 8.77 -6.82 15.79
C TRP A 133 7.59 -7.78 15.80
N ASP A 134 6.61 -7.56 14.93
CA ASP A 134 5.45 -8.44 14.76
C ASP A 134 5.88 -9.86 14.36
N VAL A 135 6.80 -9.98 13.41
CA VAL A 135 7.38 -11.27 13.00
C VAL A 135 8.09 -11.97 14.17
N HIS A 136 8.80 -11.24 15.03
CA HIS A 136 9.43 -11.81 16.22
C HIS A 136 8.43 -12.27 17.28
N LEU A 137 7.28 -11.60 17.38
CA LEU A 137 6.20 -11.94 18.29
C LEU A 137 5.24 -13.00 17.72
N ASN A 138 5.51 -13.52 16.52
CA ASN A 138 4.65 -14.48 15.81
C ASN A 138 3.18 -14.00 15.67
N GLY A 139 2.96 -12.70 15.53
CA GLY A 139 1.62 -12.10 15.38
C GLY A 139 0.74 -12.10 16.65
N ALA A 140 1.29 -12.50 17.82
CA ALA A 140 0.51 -12.72 19.03
C ALA A 140 -0.26 -11.49 19.55
N HIS A 141 0.20 -10.27 19.22
CA HIS A 141 -0.37 -9.00 19.68
C HIS A 141 -0.48 -7.95 18.57
N ILE A 142 -0.77 -8.39 17.35
CA ILE A 142 -0.73 -7.55 16.15
C ILE A 142 -1.56 -6.26 16.29
N ILE A 143 -2.79 -6.35 16.79
CA ILE A 143 -3.70 -5.19 16.95
C ILE A 143 -3.13 -4.17 17.96
N LEU A 144 -2.57 -4.64 19.08
CA LEU A 144 -1.97 -3.77 20.07
C LEU A 144 -0.70 -3.12 19.53
N LEU A 145 0.13 -3.88 18.82
CA LEU A 145 1.36 -3.39 18.22
C LEU A 145 1.07 -2.31 17.19
N PHE A 146 0.10 -2.54 16.30
CA PHE A 146 -0.28 -1.55 15.30
C PHE A 146 -1.02 -0.36 15.89
N GLY A 147 -1.83 -0.55 16.94
CA GLY A 147 -2.43 0.56 17.68
C GLY A 147 -1.39 1.48 18.35
N LEU A 148 -0.33 0.92 18.94
CA LEU A 148 0.81 1.68 19.44
C LEU A 148 1.58 2.35 18.30
N ALA A 149 1.71 1.66 17.17
CA ALA A 149 2.31 2.19 15.96
C ALA A 149 1.60 3.46 15.49
N ASP A 150 0.30 3.45 15.44
CA ASP A 150 -0.52 4.60 15.01
C ASP A 150 -0.28 5.82 15.90
N ILE A 151 -0.14 5.62 17.22
CA ILE A 151 0.16 6.69 18.17
C ILE A 151 1.54 7.30 17.86
N VAL A 152 2.56 6.45 17.71
CA VAL A 152 3.94 6.88 17.46
C VAL A 152 4.09 7.49 16.08
N PHE A 153 3.53 6.84 15.06
CA PHE A 153 3.59 7.28 13.68
C PHE A 153 2.93 8.64 13.48
N SER A 154 1.69 8.82 13.95
CA SER A 154 0.97 10.09 13.83
C SER A 154 1.67 11.21 14.60
N PHE A 155 2.24 10.92 15.78
CA PHE A 155 2.99 11.90 16.53
C PHE A 155 4.22 12.41 15.76
N PHE A 156 5.08 11.51 15.29
CA PHE A 156 6.29 11.90 14.57
C PHE A 156 6.00 12.53 13.23
N SER A 157 5.01 12.02 12.50
CA SER A 157 4.61 12.60 11.23
C SER A 157 4.16 14.06 11.38
N LEU A 158 3.25 14.32 12.32
CA LEU A 158 2.76 15.68 12.59
C LEU A 158 3.85 16.59 13.18
N LEU A 159 4.71 16.05 14.05
CA LEU A 159 5.83 16.79 14.63
C LEU A 159 6.81 17.30 13.57
N ILE A 160 7.14 16.47 12.60
CA ILE A 160 8.10 16.82 11.53
C ILE A 160 7.50 17.84 10.58
N VAL A 161 6.21 17.71 10.25
CA VAL A 161 5.53 18.56 9.27
C VAL A 161 5.10 19.90 9.88
N GLN A 162 4.50 19.88 11.07
CA GLN A 162 3.91 21.07 11.71
C GLN A 162 4.80 21.69 12.81
N GLY A 163 5.81 20.96 13.28
CA GLY A 163 6.62 21.35 14.44
C GLY A 163 5.86 21.18 15.77
N LEU A 164 6.58 21.29 16.89
CA LEU A 164 5.99 21.16 18.22
C LEU A 164 5.26 22.46 18.61
N ASN A 165 3.95 22.46 18.45
CA ASN A 165 3.08 23.58 18.80
C ASN A 165 1.69 23.10 19.25
N LYS A 166 0.88 24.04 19.80
CA LYS A 166 -0.48 23.73 20.28
C LYS A 166 -1.40 23.21 19.17
N LYS A 167 -1.21 23.67 17.93
CA LYS A 167 -1.96 23.22 16.76
C LYS A 167 -1.65 21.74 16.49
N MET A 168 -0.37 21.39 16.42
CA MET A 168 0.07 20.00 16.22
C MET A 168 -0.49 19.06 17.30
N LEU A 169 -0.44 19.44 18.59
CA LEU A 169 -0.99 18.61 19.67
C LEU A 169 -2.51 18.45 19.55
N ALA A 170 -3.23 19.52 19.20
CA ALA A 170 -4.67 19.42 18.96
C ALA A 170 -4.99 18.51 17.77
N THR A 171 -4.26 18.61 16.67
CA THR A 171 -4.40 17.73 15.52
C THR A 171 -4.13 16.28 15.89
N TRP A 172 -3.04 16.03 16.62
CA TRP A 172 -2.67 14.68 17.04
C TRP A 172 -3.74 14.04 17.94
N LEU A 173 -4.22 14.74 18.94
CA LEU A 173 -5.29 14.24 19.83
C LEU A 173 -6.60 14.02 19.06
N ALA A 174 -6.98 14.90 18.16
CA ALA A 174 -8.17 14.73 17.32
C ALA A 174 -8.02 13.51 16.39
N THR A 175 -6.85 13.33 15.79
CA THR A 175 -6.54 12.15 14.97
C THR A 175 -6.67 10.86 15.78
N LEU A 176 -6.04 10.77 16.94
CA LEU A 176 -6.12 9.56 17.78
C LEU A 176 -7.55 9.25 18.19
N LEU A 177 -8.29 10.27 18.64
CA LEU A 177 -9.70 10.08 19.01
C LEU A 177 -10.51 9.57 17.82
N GLY A 178 -10.36 10.17 16.66
CA GLY A 178 -11.05 9.76 15.43
C GLY A 178 -10.70 8.33 15.01
N VAL A 179 -9.40 7.97 15.02
CA VAL A 179 -8.93 6.63 14.68
C VAL A 179 -9.51 5.58 15.60
N PHE A 180 -9.35 5.75 16.91
CA PHE A 180 -9.80 4.73 17.85
C PHE A 180 -11.33 4.60 17.92
N VAL A 181 -12.08 5.71 17.77
CA VAL A 181 -13.54 5.65 17.69
C VAL A 181 -13.99 4.93 16.41
N SER A 182 -13.42 5.26 15.28
CA SER A 182 -13.74 4.62 14.00
C SER A 182 -13.37 3.14 13.98
N PHE A 183 -12.20 2.80 14.52
CA PHE A 183 -11.77 1.41 14.66
C PHE A 183 -12.66 0.62 15.62
N ALA A 184 -13.02 1.20 16.76
CA ALA A 184 -13.92 0.56 17.71
C ALA A 184 -15.30 0.28 17.08
N LEU A 185 -15.82 1.23 16.30
CA LEU A 185 -17.07 1.05 15.56
C LEU A 185 -16.96 -0.09 14.55
N CYS A 186 -15.91 -0.10 13.74
CA CYS A 186 -15.62 -1.17 12.77
C CYS A 186 -15.54 -2.55 13.48
N TYR A 187 -14.77 -2.63 14.56
CA TYR A 187 -14.60 -3.85 15.34
C TYR A 187 -15.92 -4.36 15.94
N VAL A 188 -16.75 -3.46 16.48
CA VAL A 188 -18.06 -3.81 17.05
C VAL A 188 -18.99 -4.34 15.95
N ILE A 189 -19.07 -3.67 14.80
CA ILE A 189 -19.88 -4.12 13.67
C ILE A 189 -19.43 -5.50 13.21
N MET A 190 -18.14 -5.70 13.02
CA MET A 190 -17.54 -6.96 12.61
C MET A 190 -17.88 -8.11 13.60
N LYS A 191 -17.83 -7.82 14.91
CA LYS A 191 -18.20 -8.78 15.94
C LYS A 191 -19.71 -9.07 15.96
N LEU A 192 -20.57 -8.09 15.73
CA LEU A 192 -22.02 -8.26 15.70
C LEU A 192 -22.50 -9.04 14.47
N THR A 193 -21.84 -8.89 13.31
CA THR A 193 -22.14 -9.64 12.08
C THR A 193 -21.57 -11.07 12.10
N GLY A 194 -20.77 -11.43 13.11
CA GLY A 194 -20.18 -12.76 13.25
C GLY A 194 -19.15 -13.10 12.17
N GLU A 195 -18.67 -12.08 11.45
CA GLU A 195 -17.65 -12.22 10.36
C GLU A 195 -18.09 -13.14 9.21
N SER A 196 -19.41 -13.42 9.09
CA SER A 196 -19.96 -14.47 8.23
C SER A 196 -19.75 -14.25 6.74
N GLU A 197 -19.47 -13.01 6.31
CA GLU A 197 -19.27 -12.66 4.89
C GLU A 197 -17.84 -12.24 4.58
N MET A 198 -16.95 -12.27 5.57
CA MET A 198 -15.54 -11.90 5.37
C MET A 198 -14.74 -13.05 4.80
N LYS A 199 -14.37 -12.93 3.54
CA LYS A 199 -13.51 -13.92 2.84
C LYS A 199 -12.04 -13.53 2.98
N TYR A 200 -11.43 -13.85 4.11
CA TYR A 200 -9.99 -13.61 4.32
C TYR A 200 -9.10 -14.35 3.33
N GLU A 201 -9.62 -15.40 2.68
CA GLU A 201 -8.90 -16.24 1.73
C GLU A 201 -8.56 -15.53 0.41
N THR A 202 -9.28 -14.46 0.08
CA THR A 202 -9.03 -13.66 -1.12
C THR A 202 -7.86 -12.68 -0.97
N GLY A 203 -7.35 -12.50 0.26
CA GLY A 203 -6.19 -11.69 0.55
C GLY A 203 -4.90 -12.52 0.64
N ASP A 204 -3.75 -11.89 0.43
CA ASP A 204 -2.41 -12.49 0.58
C ASP A 204 -2.03 -12.74 2.06
N TYR A 205 -2.98 -13.21 2.88
CA TYR A 205 -2.81 -13.43 4.32
C TYR A 205 -2.30 -14.83 4.69
N ALA A 206 -1.62 -15.50 3.77
CA ALA A 206 -1.31 -16.93 3.86
C ALA A 206 -0.34 -17.33 4.99
N THR A 207 0.28 -16.38 5.72
CA THR A 207 1.37 -16.68 6.67
C THR A 207 1.09 -16.35 8.13
N GLN A 208 -0.01 -15.64 8.44
CA GLN A 208 -0.37 -15.20 9.80
C GLN A 208 -1.88 -15.29 10.02
N ASP A 209 -2.35 -14.89 11.22
CA ASP A 209 -3.78 -14.76 11.50
C ASP A 209 -4.43 -13.72 10.55
N PRO A 210 -5.29 -14.17 9.60
CA PRO A 210 -5.87 -13.27 8.61
C PRO A 210 -6.71 -12.16 9.23
N ARG A 211 -7.41 -12.48 10.33
CA ARG A 211 -8.24 -11.54 11.07
C ARG A 211 -7.41 -10.42 11.71
N GLY A 212 -6.32 -10.80 12.36
CA GLY A 212 -5.42 -9.84 12.99
C GLY A 212 -4.79 -8.90 11.96
N LEU A 213 -4.35 -9.43 10.83
CA LEU A 213 -3.80 -8.64 9.71
C LEU A 213 -4.83 -7.69 9.11
N PHE A 214 -6.06 -8.14 8.89
CA PHE A 214 -7.15 -7.28 8.40
C PHE A 214 -7.42 -6.11 9.35
N LEU A 215 -7.49 -6.36 10.66
CA LEU A 215 -7.70 -5.32 11.66
C LEU A 215 -6.51 -4.35 11.75
N ALA A 216 -5.29 -4.83 11.66
CA ALA A 216 -4.08 -4.00 11.60
C ALA A 216 -4.06 -3.11 10.35
N GLN A 217 -4.40 -3.67 9.19
CA GLN A 217 -4.53 -2.92 7.94
C GLN A 217 -5.63 -1.85 8.03
N THR A 218 -6.76 -2.19 8.66
CA THR A 218 -7.86 -1.26 8.90
C THR A 218 -7.43 -0.08 9.78
N LEU A 219 -6.67 -0.33 10.86
CA LEU A 219 -6.13 0.71 11.73
C LEU A 219 -5.28 1.71 10.95
N ILE A 220 -4.30 1.24 10.20
CA ILE A 220 -3.42 2.12 9.39
C ILE A 220 -4.22 2.88 8.32
N GLY A 221 -5.18 2.23 7.67
CA GLY A 221 -6.03 2.85 6.66
C GLY A 221 -6.88 3.99 7.24
N ILE A 222 -7.48 3.77 8.41
CA ILE A 222 -8.23 4.81 9.13
C ILE A 222 -7.31 5.95 9.56
N LEU A 223 -6.10 5.64 10.06
CA LEU A 223 -5.15 6.66 10.49
C LEU A 223 -4.84 7.67 9.36
N GLY A 224 -4.55 7.19 8.16
CA GLY A 224 -4.25 8.06 7.02
C GLY A 224 -5.40 9.03 6.74
N ALA A 225 -6.62 8.52 6.58
CA ALA A 225 -7.79 9.33 6.28
C ALA A 225 -8.11 10.33 7.40
N VAL A 226 -8.14 9.88 8.66
CA VAL A 226 -8.49 10.73 9.80
C VAL A 226 -7.42 11.79 10.08
N MET A 227 -6.13 11.49 9.86
CA MET A 227 -5.04 12.44 10.07
C MET A 227 -5.12 13.62 9.08
N ASP A 228 -5.44 13.33 7.82
CA ASP A 228 -5.59 14.38 6.80
C ASP A 228 -6.76 15.30 7.13
N GLU A 229 -7.94 14.74 7.43
CA GLU A 229 -9.12 15.49 7.79
C GLU A 229 -8.93 16.31 9.08
N ALA A 230 -8.35 15.71 10.12
CA ALA A 230 -8.05 16.41 11.37
C ALA A 230 -7.07 17.57 11.13
N THR A 231 -6.09 17.40 10.26
CA THR A 231 -5.11 18.44 9.90
C THR A 231 -5.80 19.63 9.24
N ASP A 232 -6.68 19.39 8.29
CA ASP A 232 -7.38 20.42 7.55
C ASP A 232 -8.36 21.20 8.43
N ILE A 233 -9.19 20.48 9.20
CA ILE A 233 -10.17 21.12 10.10
C ILE A 233 -9.45 21.93 11.18
N ILE A 234 -8.46 21.36 11.87
CA ILE A 234 -7.74 22.05 12.96
C ILE A 234 -6.94 23.24 12.41
N SER A 235 -6.36 23.12 11.21
CA SER A 235 -5.65 24.23 10.57
C SER A 235 -6.57 25.41 10.31
N SER A 236 -7.74 25.16 9.74
CA SER A 236 -8.76 26.17 9.45
C SER A 236 -9.32 26.81 10.72
N LEU A 237 -9.56 26.01 11.78
CA LEU A 237 -10.00 26.53 13.08
C LEU A 237 -8.93 27.40 13.75
N TYR A 238 -7.65 27.03 13.63
CA TYR A 238 -6.55 27.84 14.15
C TYR A 238 -6.43 29.20 13.43
N GLU A 239 -6.57 29.20 12.11
CA GLU A 239 -6.59 30.40 11.31
C GLU A 239 -7.76 31.33 11.71
N LEU A 240 -8.94 30.75 11.92
CA LEU A 240 -10.13 31.46 12.39
C LEU A 240 -9.91 32.11 13.77
N ILE A 241 -9.25 31.40 14.70
CA ILE A 241 -8.92 31.95 16.04
C ILE A 241 -7.94 33.13 15.93
N GLN A 242 -6.96 33.05 15.03
CA GLN A 242 -5.99 34.12 14.83
C GLN A 242 -6.62 35.35 14.20
N THR A 243 -7.58 35.16 13.30
CA THR A 243 -8.25 36.27 12.59
C THR A 243 -9.33 36.92 13.44
N LYS A 244 -10.08 36.18 14.25
CA LYS A 244 -11.14 36.68 15.13
C LYS A 244 -10.72 36.62 16.59
N LYS A 245 -10.31 37.78 17.18
CA LYS A 245 -9.83 37.87 18.56
C LYS A 245 -10.85 37.51 19.66
N ASN A 246 -12.16 37.52 19.36
CA ASN A 246 -13.24 37.29 20.34
C ASN A 246 -14.20 36.17 19.91
N ILE A 247 -13.67 35.09 19.36
CA ILE A 247 -14.49 33.95 19.00
C ILE A 247 -14.88 33.16 20.24
N THR A 248 -16.17 32.85 20.38
CA THR A 248 -16.67 32.02 21.47
C THR A 248 -16.47 30.54 21.14
N MET A 249 -16.36 29.68 22.18
CA MET A 249 -16.23 28.22 21.99
C MET A 249 -17.41 27.67 21.18
N ARG A 250 -18.62 28.18 21.38
CA ARG A 250 -19.81 27.74 20.63
C ARG A 250 -19.69 28.05 19.13
N GLN A 251 -19.16 29.21 18.79
CA GLN A 251 -18.91 29.58 17.38
C GLN A 251 -17.81 28.73 16.78
N LEU A 252 -16.76 28.41 17.55
CA LEU A 252 -15.66 27.56 17.09
C LEU A 252 -16.16 26.13 16.76
N ILE A 253 -16.96 25.54 17.66
CA ILE A 253 -17.56 24.21 17.43
C ILE A 253 -18.49 24.25 16.21
N HIS A 254 -19.31 25.31 16.08
CA HIS A 254 -20.19 25.44 14.92
C HIS A 254 -19.40 25.53 13.60
N SER A 255 -18.34 26.35 13.57
CA SER A 255 -17.47 26.49 12.41
C SER A 255 -16.78 25.17 12.07
N GLY A 256 -16.24 24.44 13.05
CA GLY A 256 -15.63 23.13 12.85
C GLY A 256 -16.61 22.12 12.27
N ARG A 257 -17.86 22.11 12.76
CA ARG A 257 -18.91 21.26 12.22
C ARG A 257 -19.26 21.59 10.77
N THR A 258 -19.38 22.87 10.43
CA THR A 258 -19.67 23.32 9.07
C THR A 258 -18.54 22.93 8.12
N MET A 259 -17.27 23.18 8.50
CA MET A 259 -16.10 22.76 7.72
C MET A 259 -16.08 21.26 7.50
N GLY A 260 -16.30 20.46 8.56
CA GLY A 260 -16.37 19.00 8.43
C GLY A 260 -17.48 18.53 7.48
N GLN A 261 -18.65 19.18 7.50
CA GLN A 261 -19.74 18.85 6.56
C GLN A 261 -19.39 19.19 5.10
N GLU A 262 -18.69 20.28 4.86
CA GLU A 262 -18.23 20.66 3.52
C GLU A 262 -17.18 19.70 2.95
N ILE A 263 -16.27 19.22 3.80
CA ILE A 263 -15.23 18.26 3.41
C ILE A 263 -15.82 16.86 3.21
N MET A 264 -16.71 16.41 4.09
CA MET A 264 -17.30 15.07 4.05
C MET A 264 -18.10 14.80 2.78
N GLY A 265 -18.77 15.78 2.21
CA GLY A 265 -19.60 15.59 1.01
C GLY A 265 -18.83 15.00 -0.18
N PRO A 266 -17.80 15.68 -0.67
CA PRO A 266 -16.93 15.15 -1.73
C PRO A 266 -16.22 13.84 -1.35
N LEU A 267 -15.75 13.72 -0.10
CA LEU A 267 -15.01 12.55 0.38
C LEU A 267 -15.87 11.27 0.34
N ILE A 268 -17.10 11.33 0.82
CA ILE A 268 -18.02 10.19 0.79
C ILE A 268 -18.24 9.74 -0.65
N ASN A 269 -18.43 10.66 -1.59
CA ASN A 269 -18.62 10.32 -3.00
C ASN A 269 -17.38 9.60 -3.57
N VAL A 270 -16.18 10.08 -3.26
CA VAL A 270 -14.93 9.44 -3.68
C VAL A 270 -14.80 8.04 -3.09
N LEU A 271 -15.07 7.88 -1.79
CA LEU A 271 -15.01 6.57 -1.13
C LEU A 271 -16.02 5.58 -1.71
N VAL A 272 -17.26 6.03 -1.98
CA VAL A 272 -18.29 5.18 -2.62
C VAL A 272 -17.84 4.74 -4.02
N LEU A 273 -17.27 5.65 -4.82
CA LEU A 273 -16.76 5.31 -6.14
C LEU A 273 -15.58 4.34 -6.09
N ILE A 274 -14.66 4.51 -5.14
CA ILE A 274 -13.55 3.58 -4.94
C ILE A 274 -14.07 2.21 -4.53
N PHE A 275 -15.06 2.15 -3.64
CA PHE A 275 -15.68 0.90 -3.22
C PHE A 275 -16.36 0.18 -4.39
N ILE A 276 -17.16 0.91 -5.20
CA ILE A 276 -17.80 0.35 -6.40
C ILE A 276 -16.73 -0.15 -7.38
N ALA A 277 -15.68 0.65 -7.63
CA ALA A 277 -14.61 0.26 -8.54
C ALA A 277 -13.86 -1.00 -8.06
N GLY A 278 -13.67 -1.15 -6.75
CA GLY A 278 -13.05 -2.34 -6.15
C GLY A 278 -13.94 -3.59 -6.23
N ALA A 279 -15.25 -3.41 -6.18
CA ALA A 279 -16.22 -4.52 -6.26
C ALA A 279 -16.49 -5.02 -7.70
N LEU A 280 -16.19 -4.20 -8.73
CA LEU A 280 -16.46 -4.57 -10.14
C LEU A 280 -15.80 -5.89 -10.58
N PRO A 281 -14.53 -6.20 -10.22
CA PRO A 281 -13.90 -7.48 -10.60
C PRO A 281 -14.55 -8.72 -9.95
N GLU A 282 -15.21 -8.55 -8.81
CA GLU A 282 -15.86 -9.65 -8.08
C GLU A 282 -17.25 -9.99 -8.61
N THR A 283 -17.83 -9.10 -9.42
CA THR A 283 -19.19 -9.27 -9.99
C THR A 283 -19.19 -9.81 -11.42
N SER A 284 -18.01 -9.94 -12.02
CA SER A 284 -17.76 -10.56 -13.33
C SER A 284 -17.22 -11.97 -13.15
#